data_8629889774e8827e800f43841c05c40d
#
_entry.id   8629889774e8827e800f43841c05c40d
#
_cell.length_a   1.000
_cell.length_b   1.000
_cell.length_c   1.000
_cell.angle_alpha   90.00
_cell.angle_beta   90.00
_cell.angle_gamma   90.00
#
_symmetry.space_group_name_H-M   'P 1'
#
loop_
_entity.id
_entity.type
_entity.pdbx_description
1 polymer ?
#
loop_
_entity_poly.entity_id
_entity_poly.type
_entity_poly.pdbx_seq_one_letter_code
_entity_poly.pdbx_strand_id
1 'polypeptide(L)'
;MDTGDFRQALGQFATGVCLVTVDDPELGPLATTVNSFSSVSLDPPLVLWSIQNSSDHLAVYTECQHFGVSVLSSEQGALSSQYAQRGGHSAQAEHFTTGPQGEPKLIDALAHFTCAAYAVHPGGDHQIIVGEVLQFESGEAAPLIFYSCLLYTSPSPRD
;
A
#
# COMPACT_ATOMS: atom_id res chain seq x y z
N MET A 1 -3.63 -25.49 -13.24
CA MET A 1 -2.63 -25.14 -12.22
C MET A 1 -3.32 -25.01 -10.87
N ASP A 2 -2.71 -25.52 -9.82
CA ASP A 2 -3.26 -25.40 -8.47
C ASP A 2 -2.95 -24.00 -7.92
N THR A 3 -4.01 -23.21 -7.66
CA THR A 3 -3.85 -21.84 -7.16
C THR A 3 -3.30 -21.81 -5.74
N GLY A 4 -3.56 -22.85 -4.93
CA GLY A 4 -2.99 -22.94 -3.57
C GLY A 4 -1.49 -23.12 -3.61
N ASP A 5 -1.00 -24.01 -4.48
CA ASP A 5 0.43 -24.22 -4.67
C ASP A 5 1.12 -22.98 -5.22
N PHE A 6 0.46 -22.28 -6.14
CA PHE A 6 1.00 -21.03 -6.68
C PHE A 6 1.12 -19.95 -5.61
N ARG A 7 0.08 -19.77 -4.78
CA ARG A 7 0.12 -18.82 -3.66
C ARG A 7 1.23 -19.15 -2.69
N GLN A 8 1.42 -20.43 -2.39
CA GLN A 8 2.48 -20.85 -1.47
C GLN A 8 3.86 -20.50 -2.02
N ALA A 9 4.07 -20.72 -3.32
CA ALA A 9 5.32 -20.37 -3.98
C ALA A 9 5.55 -18.84 -3.95
N LEU A 10 4.52 -18.05 -4.25
CA LEU A 10 4.60 -16.60 -4.18
C LEU A 10 4.91 -16.12 -2.76
N GLY A 11 4.39 -16.81 -1.75
CA GLY A 11 4.64 -16.49 -0.34
C GLY A 11 6.09 -16.65 0.10
N GLN A 12 6.94 -17.32 -0.70
CA GLN A 12 8.36 -17.44 -0.42
C GLN A 12 9.11 -16.12 -0.62
N PHE A 13 8.50 -15.18 -1.33
CA PHE A 13 9.09 -13.86 -1.54
C PHE A 13 8.63 -12.91 -0.43
N ALA A 14 9.53 -12.61 0.50
CA ALA A 14 9.23 -11.68 1.59
C ALA A 14 9.07 -10.26 1.06
N THR A 15 8.07 -9.54 1.55
CA THR A 15 7.82 -8.16 1.16
C THR A 15 7.69 -7.26 2.38
N GLY A 16 7.77 -5.95 2.16
CA GLY A 16 7.23 -4.97 3.09
C GLY A 16 5.71 -4.94 2.99
N VAL A 17 5.10 -4.06 3.77
CA VAL A 17 3.65 -3.85 3.79
C VAL A 17 3.39 -2.36 3.73
N CYS A 18 2.44 -1.94 2.89
CA CYS A 18 2.08 -0.54 2.73
C CYS A 18 0.59 -0.33 2.93
N LEU A 19 0.22 0.89 3.32
CA LEU A 19 -1.13 1.40 3.16
C LEU A 19 -1.13 2.34 1.96
N VAL A 20 -1.99 2.08 0.97
CA VAL A 20 -2.24 3.01 -0.12
C VAL A 20 -3.47 3.83 0.24
N THR A 21 -3.35 5.15 0.15
CA THR A 21 -4.34 6.07 0.65
C THR A 21 -4.82 7.03 -0.44
N VAL A 22 -6.06 7.47 -0.31
CA VAL A 22 -6.66 8.43 -1.22
C VAL A 22 -7.71 9.22 -0.45
N ASP A 23 -7.87 10.49 -0.81
CA ASP A 23 -8.99 11.30 -0.30
C ASP A 23 -10.01 11.41 -1.42
N ASP A 24 -11.08 10.62 -1.31
CA ASP A 24 -12.13 10.60 -2.32
C ASP A 24 -13.17 11.70 -2.04
N PRO A 25 -13.61 12.47 -3.07
CA PRO A 25 -14.57 13.55 -2.86
C PRO A 25 -15.90 13.11 -2.26
N GLU A 26 -16.33 11.86 -2.52
CA GLU A 26 -17.62 11.35 -2.04
C GLU A 26 -17.46 10.50 -0.78
N LEU A 27 -16.45 9.61 -0.77
CA LEU A 27 -16.29 8.64 0.32
C LEU A 27 -15.38 9.13 1.43
N GLY A 28 -14.66 10.23 1.21
CA GLY A 28 -13.69 10.74 2.16
C GLY A 28 -12.38 9.97 2.11
N PRO A 29 -11.57 10.05 3.18
CA PRO A 29 -10.26 9.42 3.21
C PRO A 29 -10.37 7.90 3.33
N LEU A 30 -9.62 7.21 2.48
CA LEU A 30 -9.58 5.74 2.41
C LEU A 30 -8.15 5.24 2.53
N ALA A 31 -7.99 4.03 3.05
CA ALA A 31 -6.71 3.34 3.12
C ALA A 31 -6.91 1.85 2.86
N THR A 32 -6.00 1.23 2.13
CA THR A 32 -6.01 -0.21 1.88
C THR A 32 -4.60 -0.78 2.05
N THR A 33 -4.53 -1.95 2.66
CA THR A 33 -3.26 -2.66 2.88
C THR A 33 -2.85 -3.41 1.62
N VAL A 34 -1.61 -3.22 1.20
CA VAL A 34 -1.05 -3.92 0.05
C VAL A 34 0.37 -4.38 0.35
N ASN A 35 0.79 -5.46 -0.31
CA ASN A 35 2.17 -5.92 -0.34
C ASN A 35 2.72 -5.98 -1.77
N SER A 36 2.00 -5.39 -2.72
CA SER A 36 2.36 -5.38 -4.14
C SER A 36 3.20 -4.17 -4.55
N PHE A 37 3.54 -3.31 -3.61
CA PHE A 37 4.32 -2.11 -3.89
C PHE A 37 5.71 -2.45 -4.41
N SER A 38 6.16 -1.72 -5.44
CA SER A 38 7.50 -1.85 -5.98
C SER A 38 7.98 -0.52 -6.57
N SER A 39 9.29 -0.30 -6.52
CA SER A 39 9.94 0.76 -7.28
C SER A 39 9.92 0.41 -8.77
N VAL A 40 9.85 1.43 -9.63
CA VAL A 40 9.83 1.25 -11.09
C VAL A 40 10.96 2.04 -11.74
N SER A 41 11.05 3.34 -11.47
CA SER A 41 11.97 4.23 -12.18
C SER A 41 12.47 5.32 -11.24
N LEU A 42 13.69 5.80 -11.49
CA LEU A 42 14.25 6.96 -10.79
C LEU A 42 14.07 8.25 -11.57
N ASP A 43 13.96 8.18 -12.90
CA ASP A 43 13.81 9.36 -13.76
C ASP A 43 12.89 9.03 -14.94
N PRO A 44 11.62 9.45 -14.90
CA PRO A 44 10.94 10.06 -13.75
C PRO A 44 10.81 9.09 -12.56
N PRO A 45 10.61 9.60 -11.34
CA PRO A 45 10.49 8.74 -10.18
C PRO A 45 9.11 8.06 -10.16
N LEU A 46 9.08 6.77 -10.44
CA LEU A 46 7.85 5.98 -10.54
C LEU A 46 7.86 4.83 -9.56
N VAL A 47 6.68 4.55 -9.02
CA VAL A 47 6.38 3.38 -8.20
C VAL A 47 5.12 2.70 -8.74
N LEU A 48 4.90 1.44 -8.37
CA LEU A 48 3.68 0.72 -8.73
C LEU A 48 3.12 -0.05 -7.54
N TRP A 49 1.85 -0.37 -7.64
CA TRP A 49 1.15 -1.31 -6.79
C TRP A 49 -0.03 -1.88 -7.58
N SER A 50 -0.67 -2.92 -7.06
CA SER A 50 -1.75 -3.59 -7.78
C SER A 50 -2.99 -3.71 -6.92
N ILE A 51 -4.16 -3.48 -7.52
CA ILE A 51 -5.45 -3.58 -6.85
C ILE A 51 -6.29 -4.66 -7.54
N GLN A 52 -7.01 -5.45 -6.75
CA GLN A 52 -7.90 -6.48 -7.27
C GLN A 52 -9.07 -5.86 -8.03
N ASN A 53 -9.45 -6.46 -9.15
CA ASN A 53 -10.64 -6.04 -9.91
C ASN A 53 -11.92 -6.15 -9.07
N SER A 54 -11.94 -7.04 -8.07
CA SER A 54 -13.07 -7.24 -7.17
C SER A 54 -13.11 -6.25 -6.01
N SER A 55 -12.14 -5.34 -5.91
CA SER A 55 -12.14 -4.34 -4.83
C SER A 55 -13.34 -3.40 -4.93
N ASP A 56 -13.95 -3.11 -3.78
CA ASP A 56 -15.07 -2.17 -3.68
C ASP A 56 -14.65 -0.74 -4.06
N HIS A 57 -13.35 -0.44 -4.04
CA HIS A 57 -12.82 0.88 -4.32
C HIS A 57 -11.96 0.93 -5.59
N LEU A 58 -12.16 -0.02 -6.50
CA LEU A 58 -11.39 -0.08 -7.74
C LEU A 58 -11.43 1.24 -8.51
N ALA A 59 -12.64 1.78 -8.73
CA ALA A 59 -12.81 3.03 -9.47
C ALA A 59 -12.11 4.20 -8.79
N VAL A 60 -12.19 4.28 -7.46
CA VAL A 60 -11.54 5.36 -6.69
C VAL A 60 -10.04 5.37 -6.96
N TYR A 61 -9.38 4.22 -6.83
CA TYR A 61 -7.93 4.15 -6.97
C TYR A 61 -7.44 4.22 -8.42
N THR A 62 -8.25 3.75 -9.38
CA THR A 62 -7.86 3.81 -10.79
C THR A 62 -8.14 5.17 -11.42
N GLU A 63 -9.00 5.98 -10.83
CA GLU A 63 -9.44 7.27 -11.40
C GLU A 63 -8.95 8.48 -10.58
N CYS A 64 -8.34 8.29 -9.41
CA CYS A 64 -7.85 9.40 -8.60
C CYS A 64 -6.70 10.14 -9.29
N GLN A 65 -6.55 11.42 -8.97
CA GLN A 65 -5.42 12.23 -9.47
C GLN A 65 -4.17 12.05 -8.60
N HIS A 66 -4.37 11.82 -7.30
CA HIS A 66 -3.28 11.68 -6.35
C HIS A 66 -3.58 10.55 -5.38
N PHE A 67 -2.54 9.86 -4.95
CA PHE A 67 -2.65 8.87 -3.88
C PHE A 67 -1.36 8.88 -3.03
N GLY A 68 -1.46 8.34 -1.83
CA GLY A 68 -0.32 8.18 -0.95
C GLY A 68 0.06 6.71 -0.80
N VAL A 69 1.34 6.46 -0.52
CA VAL A 69 1.82 5.14 -0.13
C VAL A 69 2.61 5.32 1.16
N SER A 70 2.10 4.75 2.25
CA SER A 70 2.76 4.78 3.55
C SER A 70 3.30 3.39 3.86
N VAL A 71 4.60 3.28 4.08
CA VAL A 71 5.26 2.02 4.41
C VAL A 71 5.13 1.78 5.91
N LEU A 72 4.62 0.61 6.30
CA LEU A 72 4.37 0.29 7.70
C LEU A 72 5.67 -0.08 8.43
N SER A 73 5.77 0.41 9.66
CA SER A 73 6.85 0.01 10.56
C SER A 73 6.47 -1.28 11.31
N SER A 74 7.47 -1.89 11.97
CA SER A 74 7.28 -3.12 12.72
C SER A 74 6.25 -3.02 13.85
N GLU A 75 5.93 -1.82 14.31
CA GLU A 75 4.94 -1.60 15.38
C GLU A 75 3.52 -1.40 14.85
N GLN A 76 3.31 -1.45 13.53
CA GLN A 76 2.04 -1.13 12.91
C GLN A 76 1.32 -2.35 12.30
N GLY A 77 1.61 -3.55 12.82
CA GLY A 77 0.97 -4.78 12.35
C GLY A 77 -0.54 -4.77 12.51
N ALA A 78 -1.05 -4.19 13.61
CA ALA A 78 -2.49 -4.09 13.85
C ALA A 78 -3.18 -3.21 12.79
N LEU A 79 -2.54 -2.13 12.36
CA LEU A 79 -3.07 -1.27 11.30
C LEU A 79 -3.09 -1.98 9.96
N SER A 80 -2.07 -2.79 9.67
CA SER A 80 -2.04 -3.63 8.48
C SER A 80 -3.29 -4.52 8.41
N SER A 81 -3.62 -5.19 9.50
CA SER A 81 -4.78 -6.07 9.57
C SER A 81 -6.10 -5.31 9.47
N GLN A 82 -6.20 -4.16 10.12
CA GLN A 82 -7.41 -3.34 10.12
C GLN A 82 -7.78 -2.87 8.71
N TYR A 83 -6.82 -2.33 7.97
CA TYR A 83 -7.07 -1.79 6.64
C TYR A 83 -7.02 -2.84 5.52
N ALA A 84 -6.81 -4.10 5.86
CA ALA A 84 -6.94 -5.23 4.94
C ALA A 84 -8.34 -5.81 4.90
N GLN A 85 -9.19 -5.48 5.86
CA GLN A 85 -10.51 -6.07 5.99
C GLN A 85 -11.51 -5.44 5.02
N ARG A 86 -12.35 -6.25 4.40
CA ARG A 86 -13.43 -5.78 3.57
C ARG A 86 -14.38 -4.92 4.41
N GLY A 87 -14.71 -3.72 3.92
CA GLY A 87 -15.52 -2.76 4.67
C GLY A 87 -14.75 -1.95 5.70
N GLY A 88 -13.46 -2.21 5.87
CA GLY A 88 -12.61 -1.52 6.84
C GLY A 88 -11.68 -0.46 6.25
N HIS A 89 -12.01 0.11 5.08
CA HIS A 89 -11.10 0.98 4.34
C HIS A 89 -11.27 2.47 4.61
N SER A 90 -12.21 2.88 5.47
CA SER A 90 -12.31 4.28 5.88
C SER A 90 -11.11 4.65 6.75
N ALA A 91 -10.31 5.63 6.32
CA ALA A 91 -9.13 6.04 7.06
C ALA A 91 -9.54 6.83 8.31
N GLN A 92 -9.22 6.30 9.48
CA GLN A 92 -9.61 6.91 10.74
C GLN A 92 -8.65 8.06 11.09
N ALA A 93 -9.23 9.20 11.49
CA ALA A 93 -8.49 10.43 11.73
C ALA A 93 -7.36 10.27 12.76
N GLU A 94 -7.51 9.34 13.70
CA GLU A 94 -6.48 9.09 14.71
C GLU A 94 -5.20 8.46 14.17
N HIS A 95 -5.28 7.84 12.98
CA HIS A 95 -4.13 7.16 12.36
C HIS A 95 -3.41 8.02 11.33
N PHE A 96 -4.03 9.08 10.83
CA PHE A 96 -3.53 9.81 9.67
C PHE A 96 -3.46 11.31 9.90
N THR A 97 -2.48 11.93 9.26
CA THR A 97 -2.46 13.37 9.00
C THR A 97 -2.75 13.58 7.51
N THR A 98 -2.75 14.82 7.05
CA THR A 98 -2.97 15.16 5.65
C THR A 98 -1.62 15.35 4.96
N GLY A 99 -1.41 14.65 3.85
CA GLY A 99 -0.21 14.78 3.05
C GLY A 99 -0.23 16.00 2.12
N PRO A 100 0.87 16.22 1.37
CA PRO A 100 1.03 17.42 0.53
C PRO A 100 -0.03 17.62 -0.54
N GLN A 101 -0.67 16.54 -1.02
CA GLN A 101 -1.70 16.62 -2.05
C GLN A 101 -3.09 16.29 -1.50
N GLY A 102 -3.28 16.39 -0.18
CA GLY A 102 -4.55 16.09 0.46
C GLY A 102 -4.76 14.62 0.79
N GLU A 103 -3.86 13.75 0.37
CA GLU A 103 -3.97 12.33 0.66
C GLU A 103 -3.75 12.05 2.15
N PRO A 104 -4.38 11.00 2.73
CA PRO A 104 -4.06 10.60 4.08
C PRO A 104 -2.61 10.11 4.17
N LYS A 105 -1.92 10.56 5.21
CA LYS A 105 -0.54 10.20 5.48
C LYS A 105 -0.48 9.52 6.85
N LEU A 106 -0.02 8.27 6.88
CA LEU A 106 0.00 7.50 8.11
C LEU A 106 0.99 8.09 9.12
N ILE A 107 0.52 8.29 10.35
CA ILE A 107 1.37 8.76 11.45
C ILE A 107 2.38 7.65 11.78
N ASP A 108 3.65 8.04 11.99
CA ASP A 108 4.75 7.13 12.34
C ASP A 108 5.07 6.08 11.28
N ALA A 109 4.72 6.33 10.02
CA ALA A 109 5.12 5.44 8.92
C ALA A 109 6.64 5.43 8.76
N LEU A 110 7.16 4.29 8.30
CA LEU A 110 8.58 4.16 7.98
C LEU A 110 8.99 5.06 6.81
N ALA A 111 8.08 5.20 5.84
CA ALA A 111 8.24 6.11 4.71
C ALA A 111 6.87 6.49 4.18
N HIS A 112 6.77 7.63 3.51
CA HIS A 112 5.56 8.04 2.82
C HIS A 112 5.91 8.63 1.46
N PHE A 113 5.18 8.19 0.44
CA PHE A 113 5.32 8.70 -0.94
C PHE A 113 4.01 9.34 -1.35
N THR A 114 4.08 10.62 -1.75
CA THR A 114 2.94 11.34 -2.33
C THR A 114 3.03 11.23 -3.83
N CYS A 115 2.01 10.64 -4.47
CA CYS A 115 2.07 10.29 -5.88
C CYS A 115 0.97 10.96 -6.69
N ALA A 116 1.31 11.34 -7.92
CA ALA A 116 0.34 11.65 -8.97
C ALA A 116 0.06 10.40 -9.78
N ALA A 117 -1.18 10.21 -10.20
CA ALA A 117 -1.53 9.11 -11.10
C ALA A 117 -0.74 9.24 -12.41
N TYR A 118 -0.09 8.17 -12.83
CA TYR A 118 0.75 8.15 -14.03
C TYR A 118 0.18 7.23 -15.10
N ALA A 119 -0.14 5.99 -14.75
CA ALA A 119 -0.70 5.01 -15.69
C ALA A 119 -1.42 3.91 -14.93
N VAL A 120 -2.36 3.26 -15.62
CA VAL A 120 -3.06 2.07 -15.12
C VAL A 120 -2.99 1.01 -16.23
N HIS A 121 -2.57 -0.19 -15.86
CA HIS A 121 -2.41 -1.30 -16.81
C HIS A 121 -3.18 -2.53 -16.33
N PRO A 122 -3.85 -3.26 -17.23
CA PRO A 122 -4.49 -4.53 -16.84
C PRO A 122 -3.43 -5.57 -16.45
N GLY A 123 -3.73 -6.33 -15.41
CA GLY A 123 -2.86 -7.39 -14.92
C GLY A 123 -3.66 -8.60 -14.46
N GLY A 124 -4.42 -9.24 -15.35
CA GLY A 124 -5.23 -10.40 -15.01
C GLY A 124 -6.41 -10.03 -14.13
N ASP A 125 -6.49 -10.59 -12.91
CA ASP A 125 -7.52 -10.26 -11.94
C ASP A 125 -7.21 -8.99 -11.12
N HIS A 126 -6.18 -8.25 -11.53
CA HIS A 126 -5.75 -6.99 -10.91
C HIS A 126 -5.61 -5.88 -11.95
N GLN A 127 -5.54 -4.64 -11.48
CA GLN A 127 -5.04 -3.49 -12.23
C GLN A 127 -3.72 -3.07 -11.60
N ILE A 128 -2.73 -2.76 -12.43
CA ILE A 128 -1.41 -2.27 -12.00
C ILE A 128 -1.46 -0.74 -12.08
N ILE A 129 -1.29 -0.08 -10.95
CA ILE A 129 -1.34 1.37 -10.85
C ILE A 129 0.09 1.88 -10.72
N VAL A 130 0.49 2.75 -11.64
CA VAL A 130 1.78 3.41 -11.61
C VAL A 130 1.58 4.85 -11.17
N GLY A 131 2.38 5.28 -10.21
CA GLY A 131 2.37 6.66 -9.73
C GLY A 131 3.70 7.34 -9.92
N GLU A 132 3.66 8.64 -10.20
CA GLU A 132 4.84 9.48 -10.18
C GLU A 132 5.00 10.09 -8.80
N VAL A 133 6.15 9.89 -8.18
CA VAL A 133 6.43 10.40 -6.84
C VAL A 133 6.70 11.90 -6.92
N LEU A 134 5.86 12.68 -6.26
CA LEU A 134 6.00 14.14 -6.20
C LEU A 134 6.83 14.58 -4.98
N GLN A 135 6.62 13.91 -3.86
CA GLN A 135 7.33 14.16 -2.61
C GLN A 135 7.43 12.86 -1.84
N PHE A 136 8.45 12.74 -1.02
CA PHE A 136 8.61 11.59 -0.14
C PHE A 136 9.32 12.00 1.14
N GLU A 137 9.11 11.18 2.18
CA GLU A 137 9.89 11.26 3.42
C GLU A 137 10.12 9.85 3.95
N SER A 138 11.17 9.67 4.73
CA SER A 138 11.49 8.38 5.32
C SER A 138 12.06 8.56 6.72
N GLY A 139 11.80 7.55 7.57
CA GLY A 139 12.32 7.47 8.92
C GLY A 139 13.31 6.32 9.08
N GLU A 140 13.64 6.01 10.33
CA GLU A 140 14.66 5.02 10.66
C GLU A 140 14.11 3.90 11.54
N ALA A 141 12.84 3.57 11.44
CA ALA A 141 12.25 2.46 12.19
C ALA A 141 12.50 1.13 11.47
N ALA A 142 12.25 0.02 12.17
CA ALA A 142 12.30 -1.30 11.57
C ALA A 142 11.05 -1.55 10.72
N PRO A 143 11.16 -2.26 9.59
CA PRO A 143 10.02 -2.52 8.71
C PRO A 143 9.11 -3.63 9.24
N LEU A 144 7.85 -3.59 8.84
CA LEU A 144 6.93 -4.71 8.97
C LEU A 144 7.13 -5.62 7.76
N ILE A 145 7.36 -6.91 8.00
CA ILE A 145 7.66 -7.88 6.94
C ILE A 145 6.52 -8.87 6.81
N PHE A 146 6.10 -9.12 5.57
CA PHE A 146 5.11 -10.12 5.21
C PHE A 146 5.81 -11.27 4.50
N TYR A 147 5.73 -12.47 5.09
CA TYR A 147 6.38 -13.67 4.56
C TYR A 147 5.51 -14.89 4.86
N SER A 148 5.26 -15.72 3.86
CA SER A 148 4.44 -16.93 3.99
C SER A 148 3.09 -16.64 4.66
N CYS A 149 2.43 -15.56 4.25
CA CYS A 149 1.14 -15.11 4.78
C CYS A 149 1.16 -14.72 6.27
N LEU A 150 2.33 -14.48 6.84
CA LEU A 150 2.52 -14.05 8.22
C LEU A 150 3.27 -12.72 8.26
N LEU A 151 3.02 -11.95 9.32
CA LEU A 151 3.70 -10.68 9.56
C LEU A 151 4.84 -10.90 10.56
N TYR A 152 5.97 -10.29 10.27
CA TYR A 152 7.16 -10.35 11.12
C TYR A 152 7.65 -8.94 11.44
N THR A 153 8.09 -8.75 12.68
CA THR A 153 8.57 -7.46 13.18
C THR A 153 10.09 -7.42 13.34
N SER A 154 10.75 -8.50 12.94
CA SER A 154 12.19 -8.66 13.04
C SER A 154 12.73 -9.19 11.71
N PRO A 155 13.98 -8.86 11.32
CA PRO A 155 14.58 -9.40 10.12
C PRO A 155 14.72 -10.93 10.12
N SER A 156 14.71 -11.57 11.29
CA SER A 156 14.80 -13.01 11.41
C SER A 156 13.48 -13.59 11.90
N PRO A 157 12.81 -14.45 11.12
CA PRO A 157 11.57 -15.10 11.55
C PRO A 157 11.73 -16.06 12.73
N ARG A 158 12.97 -16.35 13.16
CA ARG A 158 13.25 -17.27 14.25
C ARG A 158 13.44 -16.60 15.60
N ASP A 159 13.48 -15.30 15.65
CA ASP A 159 13.66 -14.53 16.88
C ASP A 159 12.29 -14.26 17.59
#